data_60f78f11d47d82c2622744669ec224b6
#
_entry.id   60f78f11d47d82c2622744669ec224b6
#
_cell.length_a   1.000
_cell.length_b   1.000
_cell.length_c   1.000
_cell.angle_alpha   90.00
_cell.angle_beta   90.00
_cell.angle_gamma   90.00
#
_symmetry.space_group_name_H-M   'P 1'
#
loop_
_entity.id
_entity.type
_entity.pdbx_description
1 polymer ?
#
loop_
_entity_poly.entity_id
_entity_poly.type
_entity_poly.pdbx_seq_one_letter_code
_entity_poly.pdbx_strand_id
1 'polypeptide(L)'
;MWYMIESHHTPEECLKALDEQLAKGPDILKKFYYGCKAGDHTGYAIVESKSEMEARKLVPSFLINKAHFVEVGLFTPEVIKSLHTKAA
;
A
#
# COMPACT_ATOMS: atom_id res chain seq x y z
N MET A 1 -9.79 -7.74 -4.41
CA MET A 1 -9.49 -7.46 -2.99
C MET A 1 -8.71 -6.17 -2.89
N TRP A 2 -8.96 -5.41 -1.85
CA TRP A 2 -8.26 -4.14 -1.63
C TRP A 2 -7.17 -4.32 -0.60
N TYR A 3 -6.00 -3.75 -0.87
CA TYR A 3 -4.86 -3.81 0.03
C TYR A 3 -4.35 -2.42 0.33
N MET A 4 -4.07 -2.17 1.62
CA MET A 4 -3.28 -1.02 2.03
C MET A 4 -1.82 -1.45 2.03
N ILE A 5 -0.97 -0.63 1.43
CA ILE A 5 0.45 -0.89 1.32
C ILE A 5 1.21 0.24 2.01
N GLU A 6 2.15 -0.13 2.89
CA GLU A 6 3.12 0.80 3.47
C GLU A 6 4.50 0.30 3.08
N SER A 7 5.19 1.06 2.25
CA SER A 7 6.50 0.70 1.74
C SER A 7 7.56 1.63 2.31
N HIS A 8 8.30 1.15 3.30
CA HIS A 8 9.33 1.93 3.98
C HIS A 8 10.66 1.85 3.24
N HIS A 9 11.37 2.98 3.23
CA HIS A 9 12.75 3.04 2.74
C HIS A 9 13.53 4.03 3.61
N THR A 10 14.84 3.88 3.64
CA THR A 10 15.71 4.84 4.33
C THR A 10 15.89 6.09 3.47
N PRO A 11 16.34 7.23 4.06
CA PRO A 11 16.65 8.42 3.24
C PRO A 11 17.65 8.12 2.12
N GLU A 12 18.61 7.23 2.36
CA GLU A 12 19.61 6.83 1.36
C GLU A 12 19.01 6.02 0.23
N GLU A 13 17.92 5.30 0.50
CA GLU A 13 17.23 4.47 -0.49
C GLU A 13 16.16 5.24 -1.27
N CYS A 14 15.85 6.46 -0.87
CA CYS A 14 14.69 7.19 -1.38
C CYS A 14 14.70 7.32 -2.91
N LEU A 15 15.79 7.83 -3.47
CA LEU A 15 15.87 8.04 -4.92
C LEU A 15 15.85 6.71 -5.68
N LYS A 16 16.52 5.70 -5.15
CA LYS A 16 16.50 4.36 -5.76
C LYS A 16 15.09 3.80 -5.79
N ALA A 17 14.33 3.97 -4.71
CA ALA A 17 12.95 3.49 -4.64
C ALA A 17 12.08 4.21 -5.68
N LEU A 18 12.19 5.53 -5.77
CA LEU A 18 11.43 6.31 -6.74
C LEU A 18 11.80 5.95 -8.17
N ASP A 19 13.10 5.75 -8.44
CA ASP A 19 13.57 5.35 -9.77
C ASP A 19 13.01 3.99 -10.17
N GLU A 20 12.98 3.04 -9.25
CA GLU A 20 12.43 1.72 -9.55
C GLU A 20 10.93 1.79 -9.82
N GLN A 21 10.19 2.59 -9.04
CA GLN A 21 8.75 2.78 -9.26
C GLN A 21 8.48 3.46 -10.61
N LEU A 22 9.29 4.46 -10.96
CA LEU A 22 9.17 5.11 -12.27
C LEU A 22 9.42 4.12 -13.40
N ALA A 23 10.40 3.23 -13.24
CA ALA A 23 10.71 2.20 -14.23
C ALA A 23 9.56 1.21 -14.42
N LYS A 24 8.75 0.97 -13.37
CA LYS A 24 7.57 0.11 -13.47
C LYS A 24 6.45 0.77 -14.30
N GLY A 25 6.49 2.10 -14.43
CA GLY A 25 5.54 2.85 -15.23
C GLY A 25 4.84 3.94 -14.45
N PRO A 26 4.37 4.98 -15.13
CA PRO A 26 3.71 6.11 -14.46
C PRO A 26 2.43 5.71 -13.74
N ASP A 27 1.73 4.67 -14.19
CA ASP A 27 0.51 4.22 -13.53
C ASP A 27 0.79 3.67 -12.13
N ILE A 28 1.90 2.97 -11.96
CA ILE A 28 2.30 2.46 -10.65
C ILE A 28 2.70 3.63 -9.74
N LEU A 29 3.50 4.55 -10.26
CA LEU A 29 3.94 5.71 -9.49
C LEU A 29 2.76 6.54 -8.97
N LYS A 30 1.70 6.66 -9.78
CA LYS A 30 0.50 7.43 -9.40
C LYS A 30 -0.33 6.77 -8.30
N LYS A 31 -0.14 5.49 -8.05
CA LYS A 31 -0.90 4.79 -7.02
C LYS A 31 -0.37 5.05 -5.61
N PHE A 32 0.87 5.54 -5.50
CA PHE A 32 1.52 5.74 -4.22
C PHE A 32 1.59 7.21 -3.86
N TYR A 33 1.34 7.47 -2.57
CA TYR A 33 1.57 8.78 -1.96
C TYR A 33 2.79 8.65 -1.05
N TYR A 34 3.72 9.58 -1.18
CA TYR A 34 4.99 9.52 -0.46
C TYR A 34 5.10 10.62 0.58
N GLY A 35 5.49 10.22 1.79
CA GLY A 35 5.70 11.18 2.89
C GLY A 35 7.11 11.76 2.94
N CYS A 36 7.96 11.48 1.96
CA CYS A 36 9.37 11.85 2.01
C CYS A 36 9.59 13.35 2.21
N LYS A 37 8.80 14.19 1.56
CA LYS A 37 8.92 15.65 1.68
C LYS A 37 8.59 16.13 3.09
N ALA A 38 7.83 15.36 3.85
CA ALA A 38 7.48 15.67 5.23
C ALA A 38 8.39 14.95 6.23
N GLY A 39 9.40 14.24 5.75
CA GLY A 39 10.35 13.53 6.60
C GLY A 39 9.96 12.07 6.88
N ASP A 40 8.82 11.62 6.36
CA ASP A 40 8.37 10.24 6.51
C ASP A 40 8.70 9.46 5.23
N HIS A 41 9.78 8.70 5.25
CA HIS A 41 10.25 7.94 4.09
C HIS A 41 9.44 6.67 3.90
N THR A 42 8.16 6.86 3.59
CA THR A 42 7.21 5.77 3.37
C THR A 42 6.33 6.09 2.16
N GLY A 43 6.12 5.08 1.31
CA GLY A 43 5.12 5.14 0.26
C GLY A 43 3.84 4.48 0.75
N TYR A 44 2.71 5.13 0.55
CA TYR A 44 1.40 4.65 0.97
C TYR A 44 0.50 4.46 -0.24
N ALA A 45 -0.23 3.34 -0.28
CA ALA A 45 -1.20 3.11 -1.34
C ALA A 45 -2.36 2.26 -0.83
N ILE A 46 -3.53 2.46 -1.43
CA ILE A 46 -4.66 1.54 -1.29
C ILE A 46 -4.98 1.11 -2.71
N VAL A 47 -4.83 -0.19 -2.98
CA VAL A 47 -4.93 -0.71 -4.34
C VAL A 47 -5.83 -1.92 -4.39
N GLU A 48 -6.52 -2.10 -5.53
CA GLU A 48 -7.21 -3.34 -5.80
C GLU A 48 -6.26 -4.34 -6.43
N SER A 49 -6.30 -5.58 -5.96
CA SER A 49 -5.42 -6.62 -6.44
C SER A 49 -6.09 -7.98 -6.29
N LYS A 50 -5.71 -8.92 -7.13
CA LYS A 50 -6.25 -10.29 -7.06
C LYS A 50 -5.76 -11.04 -5.83
N SER A 51 -4.59 -10.69 -5.31
CA SER A 51 -3.98 -11.37 -4.19
C SER A 51 -2.91 -10.47 -3.57
N GLU A 52 -2.47 -10.82 -2.35
CA GLU A 52 -1.35 -10.15 -1.73
C GLU A 52 -0.08 -10.28 -2.58
N MET A 53 0.12 -11.43 -3.21
CA MET A 53 1.28 -11.66 -4.06
C MET A 53 1.32 -10.67 -5.23
N GLU A 54 0.16 -10.39 -5.84
CA GLU A 54 0.08 -9.40 -6.90
C GLU A 54 0.35 -7.98 -6.36
N ALA A 55 -0.18 -7.67 -5.17
CA ALA A 55 0.05 -6.38 -4.54
C ALA A 55 1.54 -6.17 -4.23
N ARG A 56 2.26 -7.21 -3.84
CA ARG A 56 3.71 -7.13 -3.55
C ARG A 56 4.52 -6.69 -4.76
N LYS A 57 4.06 -6.98 -5.96
CA LYS A 57 4.75 -6.59 -7.19
C LYS A 57 4.72 -5.09 -7.44
N LEU A 58 3.88 -4.36 -6.72
CA LEU A 58 3.74 -2.92 -6.90
C LEU A 58 4.80 -2.11 -6.14
N VAL A 59 5.49 -2.71 -5.19
CA VAL A 59 6.54 -2.02 -4.44
C VAL A 59 7.92 -2.31 -5.04
N PRO A 60 8.92 -1.46 -4.78
CA PRO A 60 10.29 -1.75 -5.23
C PRO A 60 10.75 -3.11 -4.73
N SER A 61 11.41 -3.86 -5.60
CA SER A 61 11.82 -5.24 -5.31
C SER A 61 12.67 -5.35 -4.04
N PHE A 62 13.57 -4.40 -3.82
CA PHE A 62 14.47 -4.43 -2.68
C PHE A 62 13.79 -4.02 -1.36
N LEU A 63 12.54 -3.55 -1.42
CA LEU A 63 11.79 -3.10 -0.24
C LEU A 63 10.67 -4.06 0.17
N ILE A 64 10.42 -5.12 -0.61
CA ILE A 64 9.28 -6.02 -0.36
C ILE A 64 9.29 -6.56 1.07
N ASN A 65 10.47 -6.91 1.60
CA ASN A 65 10.57 -7.48 2.94
C ASN A 65 10.33 -6.46 4.05
N LYS A 66 10.40 -5.17 3.74
CA LYS A 66 10.13 -4.09 4.70
C LYS A 66 8.73 -3.51 4.53
N ALA A 67 7.99 -3.91 3.52
CA ALA A 67 6.67 -3.37 3.25
C ALA A 67 5.61 -4.14 4.03
N HIS A 68 4.53 -3.43 4.37
CA HIS A 68 3.36 -4.01 5.03
C HIS A 68 2.20 -4.03 4.05
N PHE A 69 1.51 -5.16 4.00
CA PHE A 69 0.37 -5.38 3.13
C PHE A 69 -0.79 -5.85 3.99
N VAL A 70 -1.88 -5.09 3.99
CA VAL A 70 -3.06 -5.41 4.79
C VAL A 70 -4.28 -5.39 3.89
N GLU A 71 -5.02 -6.48 3.87
CA GLU A 71 -6.30 -6.48 3.17
C GLU A 71 -7.26 -5.59 3.95
N VAL A 72 -7.92 -4.65 3.25
CA VAL A 72 -8.77 -3.65 3.87
C VAL A 72 -10.14 -3.64 3.21
N GLY A 73 -11.11 -3.10 3.91
CA GLY A 73 -12.46 -2.96 3.39
C GLY A 73 -13.17 -1.81 4.07
N LEU A 74 -14.35 -1.51 3.56
CA LEU A 74 -15.20 -0.46 4.11
C LEU A 74 -16.35 -1.10 4.89
N PHE A 75 -16.79 -0.43 5.93
CA PHE A 75 -18.02 -0.79 6.63
C PHE A 75 -19.14 0.13 6.19
N THR A 76 -20.31 -0.45 5.93
CA THR A 76 -21.52 0.32 5.73
C THR A 76 -22.33 0.31 7.01
N PRO A 77 -23.27 1.26 7.18
CA PRO A 77 -24.17 1.23 8.35
C PRO A 77 -24.91 -0.11 8.49
N GLU A 78 -25.33 -0.69 7.38
CA GLU A 78 -26.04 -1.97 7.36
C GLU A 78 -25.18 -3.11 7.86
N VAL A 79 -23.92 -3.15 7.44
CA VAL A 79 -22.97 -4.17 7.90
C VAL A 79 -22.72 -4.02 9.40
N ILE A 80 -22.55 -2.80 9.88
CA ILE A 80 -22.31 -2.54 11.30
C ILE A 80 -23.51 -3.02 12.12
N LYS A 81 -24.73 -2.71 11.68
CA LYS A 81 -25.94 -3.17 12.34
C LYS A 81 -26.02 -4.70 12.39
N SER A 82 -25.65 -5.33 11.27
CA SER A 82 -25.63 -6.80 11.18
C SER A 82 -24.66 -7.41 12.19
N LEU A 83 -23.50 -6.80 12.40
CA LEU A 83 -22.52 -7.27 13.36
C LEU A 83 -23.05 -7.21 14.80
N HIS A 84 -23.76 -6.14 15.15
CA HIS A 84 -24.39 -6.03 16.46
C HIS A 84 -25.45 -7.11 16.67
N THR A 85 -26.25 -7.37 15.65
CA THR A 85 -27.29 -8.41 15.71
C THR A 85 -26.66 -9.78 15.92
N LYS A 86 -25.56 -10.08 15.25
CA LYS A 86 -24.87 -11.37 15.40
C LYS A 86 -24.18 -11.51 16.75
N ALA A 87 -23.73 -10.40 17.32
CA ALA A 87 -23.05 -10.39 18.60
C ALA A 87 -24.02 -10.57 19.77
N ALA A 88 -25.29 -10.27 19.54
CA ALA A 88 -26.33 -10.47 20.55
C ALA A 88 -26.78 -11.94 20.56
#